data_b3890b6523fef5232ac6c89ae2b6bd6d
#
_entry.id   b3890b6523fef5232ac6c89ae2b6bd6d
#
_cell.length_a   1.000
_cell.length_b   1.000
_cell.length_c   1.000
_cell.angle_alpha   90.00
_cell.angle_beta   90.00
_cell.angle_gamma   90.00
#
_symmetry.space_group_name_H-M   'P 1'
#
loop_
_entity.id
_entity.type
_entity.pdbx_description
1 polymer ?
#
loop_
_entity_poly.entity_id
_entity_poly.type
_entity_poly.pdbx_seq_one_letter_code
_entity_poly.pdbx_strand_id
1 'polypeptide(L)'
;MPSVKKFRILKFKSKPILTDKGISKSINKRIILRKIDFEINKGEIFGLLGPNGAGKSVTFNILLGIMKADHGNVFVEGTRITDFAIHERAKKFRIGYIPQNDSVFKGLTCENNLKAIAEITIKDRIKQESIVQELLSEFNLSHLRNVMANNLSGGERKKLVIARALVNNPKILLMDEPYGAVDPINIDMIKKIIINLQKKGVSVLITDHSAQNVLSIVDHCSIISGGEIITNGKPKEIIHNKQARRLYFGEHFSVT
;
A
#
# COMPACT_ATOMS: atom_id res chain seq x y z
N MET A 1 44.58 -29.08 14.93
CA MET A 1 43.17 -29.01 14.53
C MET A 1 42.95 -27.70 13.80
N PRO A 2 42.62 -27.68 12.52
CA PRO A 2 42.44 -26.42 11.79
C PRO A 2 41.03 -25.87 12.02
N SER A 3 41.00 -24.58 12.30
CA SER A 3 39.83 -23.72 12.56
C SER A 3 38.91 -23.69 11.33
N VAL A 4 37.66 -24.12 11.49
CA VAL A 4 36.61 -24.03 10.48
C VAL A 4 36.19 -22.56 10.38
N LYS A 5 36.64 -21.87 9.32
CA LYS A 5 36.16 -20.54 8.94
C LYS A 5 34.66 -20.65 8.62
N LYS A 6 33.80 -20.10 9.48
CA LYS A 6 32.39 -19.87 9.20
C LYS A 6 32.29 -18.95 7.98
N PHE A 7 31.93 -19.52 6.84
CA PHE A 7 31.51 -18.74 5.67
C PHE A 7 30.23 -17.96 6.04
N ARG A 8 30.37 -16.66 6.21
CA ARG A 8 29.26 -15.72 6.33
C ARG A 8 28.63 -15.60 4.93
N ILE A 9 27.55 -16.33 4.69
CA ILE A 9 26.75 -16.16 3.48
C ILE A 9 26.25 -14.72 3.52
N LEU A 10 26.86 -13.85 2.70
CA LEU A 10 26.36 -12.51 2.40
C LEU A 10 25.02 -12.70 1.68
N LYS A 11 23.91 -12.65 2.41
CA LYS A 11 22.60 -12.44 1.82
C LYS A 11 22.67 -11.08 1.14
N PHE A 12 22.75 -11.06 -0.19
CA PHE A 12 22.49 -9.86 -0.98
C PHE A 12 21.08 -9.41 -0.63
N LYS A 13 20.93 -8.42 0.25
CA LYS A 13 19.66 -7.71 0.44
C LYS A 13 19.38 -7.02 -0.89
N SER A 14 18.33 -7.41 -1.57
CA SER A 14 17.81 -6.65 -2.72
C SER A 14 17.62 -5.20 -2.26
N LYS A 15 18.04 -4.23 -3.10
CA LYS A 15 17.84 -2.81 -2.76
C LYS A 15 16.34 -2.56 -2.53
N PRO A 16 15.97 -1.87 -1.44
CA PRO A 16 14.56 -1.56 -1.18
C PRO A 16 13.98 -0.72 -2.32
N ILE A 17 12.71 -0.97 -2.66
CA ILE A 17 12.00 -0.18 -3.67
C ILE A 17 11.53 1.16 -3.09
N LEU A 18 11.15 1.16 -1.80
CA LEU A 18 10.75 2.35 -1.05
C LEU A 18 11.50 2.38 0.26
N THR A 19 12.06 3.53 0.61
CA THR A 19 12.71 3.78 1.90
C THR A 19 12.22 5.09 2.48
N ASP A 20 11.80 5.03 3.73
CA ASP A 20 11.51 6.16 4.59
C ASP A 20 12.63 6.31 5.60
N LYS A 21 13.29 7.47 5.68
CA LYS A 21 14.45 7.73 6.55
C LYS A 21 14.23 8.95 7.42
N GLY A 22 14.04 8.72 8.73
CA GLY A 22 14.00 9.75 9.76
C GLY A 22 12.86 10.72 9.62
N ILE A 23 11.71 10.29 9.08
CA ILE A 23 10.56 11.15 8.83
C ILE A 23 9.98 11.63 10.15
N SER A 24 9.90 12.95 10.28
CA SER A 24 9.25 13.63 11.41
C SER A 24 8.22 14.62 10.90
N LYS A 25 7.10 14.74 11.63
CA LYS A 25 6.01 15.65 11.28
C LYS A 25 5.28 16.18 12.50
N SER A 26 5.09 17.50 12.52
CA SER A 26 4.23 18.18 13.46
C SER A 26 3.07 18.85 12.74
N ILE A 27 1.89 18.83 13.35
CA ILE A 27 0.68 19.50 12.87
C ILE A 27 0.12 20.32 14.04
N ASN A 28 -0.09 21.62 13.84
CA ASN A 28 -0.60 22.54 14.88
C ASN A 28 0.21 22.42 16.20
N LYS A 29 1.53 22.45 16.11
CA LYS A 29 2.47 22.30 17.23
C LYS A 29 2.44 20.94 17.95
N ARG A 30 1.62 19.99 17.50
CA ARG A 30 1.59 18.62 18.03
C ARG A 30 2.46 17.73 17.17
N ILE A 31 3.40 17.03 17.78
CA ILE A 31 4.24 16.05 17.08
C ILE A 31 3.38 14.83 16.76
N ILE A 32 3.31 14.48 15.46
CA ILE A 32 2.56 13.32 14.95
C ILE A 32 3.50 12.17 14.61
N LEU A 33 4.65 12.48 13.99
CA LEU A 33 5.67 11.47 13.67
C LEU A 33 7.01 11.88 14.30
N ARG A 34 7.70 10.91 14.91
CA ARG A 34 8.95 11.06 15.64
C ARG A 34 10.03 10.18 15.02
N LYS A 35 10.64 10.66 13.92
CA LYS A 35 11.77 9.98 13.26
C LYS A 35 11.46 8.52 12.91
N ILE A 36 10.40 8.28 12.13
CA ILE A 36 10.09 6.94 11.65
C ILE A 36 11.04 6.52 10.53
N ASP A 37 11.38 5.24 10.53
CA ASP A 37 12.25 4.60 9.53
C ASP A 37 11.68 3.24 9.17
N PHE A 38 11.48 2.95 7.88
CA PHE A 38 11.19 1.62 7.36
C PHE A 38 11.58 1.46 5.89
N GLU A 39 11.67 0.23 5.44
CA GLU A 39 12.03 -0.12 4.07
C GLU A 39 11.08 -1.18 3.54
N ILE A 40 10.71 -1.05 2.27
CA ILE A 40 9.90 -2.02 1.54
C ILE A 40 10.75 -2.59 0.40
N ASN A 41 10.84 -3.91 0.29
CA ASN A 41 11.56 -4.55 -0.78
C ASN A 41 10.72 -4.66 -2.05
N LYS A 42 11.36 -4.87 -3.18
CA LYS A 42 10.66 -5.06 -4.45
C LYS A 42 9.82 -6.33 -4.42
N GLY A 43 8.55 -6.21 -4.82
CA GLY A 43 7.60 -7.33 -4.82
C GLY A 43 7.21 -7.81 -3.42
N GLU A 44 7.28 -6.94 -2.42
CA GLU A 44 6.90 -7.23 -1.04
C GLU A 44 5.53 -6.66 -0.72
N ILE A 45 4.73 -7.39 0.06
CA ILE A 45 3.56 -6.86 0.74
C ILE A 45 4.00 -6.46 2.15
N PHE A 46 3.96 -5.17 2.44
CA PHE A 46 4.38 -4.58 3.71
C PHE A 46 3.19 -3.99 4.47
N GLY A 47 3.05 -4.32 5.75
CA GLY A 47 2.02 -3.79 6.63
C GLY A 47 2.53 -2.63 7.49
N LEU A 48 1.80 -1.51 7.52
CA LEU A 48 1.99 -0.47 8.53
C LEU A 48 0.79 -0.46 9.47
N LEU A 49 0.94 -1.06 10.64
CA LEU A 49 -0.12 -1.28 11.61
C LEU A 49 0.05 -0.41 12.85
N GLY A 50 -1.02 -0.18 13.59
CA GLY A 50 -0.99 0.61 14.82
C GLY A 50 -2.35 1.17 15.18
N PRO A 51 -2.53 1.69 16.39
CA PRO A 51 -3.78 2.24 16.88
C PRO A 51 -4.21 3.50 16.09
N ASN A 52 -5.45 3.93 16.30
CA ASN A 52 -5.95 5.18 15.75
C ASN A 52 -5.13 6.36 16.26
N GLY A 53 -4.84 7.31 15.37
CA GLY A 53 -4.01 8.47 15.71
C GLY A 53 -2.50 8.19 15.85
N ALA A 54 -2.02 6.97 15.56
CA ALA A 54 -0.60 6.64 15.65
C ALA A 54 0.28 7.32 14.59
N GLY A 55 -0.32 7.88 13.52
CA GLY A 55 0.43 8.55 12.44
C GLY A 55 0.40 7.84 11.09
N LYS A 56 -0.32 6.71 10.93
CA LYS A 56 -0.40 5.93 9.68
C LYS A 56 -0.76 6.77 8.46
N SER A 57 -1.91 7.47 8.50
CA SER A 57 -2.38 8.29 7.38
C SER A 57 -1.46 9.49 7.10
N VAL A 58 -0.80 10.05 8.13
CA VAL A 58 0.20 11.10 7.95
C VAL A 58 1.42 10.54 7.23
N THR A 59 1.87 9.33 7.58
CA THR A 59 2.94 8.61 6.86
C THR A 59 2.57 8.40 5.40
N PHE A 60 1.36 7.89 5.11
CA PHE A 60 0.87 7.71 3.74
C PHE A 60 0.86 9.03 2.96
N ASN A 61 0.35 10.11 3.55
CA ASN A 61 0.33 11.43 2.91
C ASN A 61 1.74 11.96 2.59
N ILE A 62 2.72 11.67 3.44
CA ILE A 62 4.12 12.03 3.18
C ILE A 62 4.71 11.16 2.07
N LEU A 63 4.48 9.86 2.07
CA LEU A 63 4.94 8.94 1.02
C LEU A 63 4.33 9.27 -0.34
N LEU A 64 3.08 9.71 -0.36
CA LEU A 64 2.38 10.14 -1.58
C LEU A 64 2.81 11.53 -2.08
N GLY A 65 3.42 12.37 -1.22
CA GLY A 65 3.74 13.76 -1.56
C GLY A 65 2.55 14.72 -1.46
N ILE A 66 1.49 14.32 -0.75
CA ILE A 66 0.35 15.18 -0.38
C ILE A 66 0.77 16.12 0.75
N MET A 67 1.62 15.62 1.67
CA MET A 67 2.12 16.37 2.81
C MET A 67 3.65 16.34 2.81
N LYS A 68 4.28 17.47 3.15
CA LYS A 68 5.73 17.53 3.35
C LYS A 68 6.09 17.10 4.77
N ALA A 69 7.13 16.28 4.90
CA ALA A 69 7.78 16.03 6.18
C ALA A 69 8.48 17.29 6.68
N ASP A 70 8.60 17.45 8.00
CA ASP A 70 9.39 18.53 8.59
C ASP A 70 10.88 18.15 8.56
N HIS A 71 11.18 16.87 8.76
CA HIS A 71 12.54 16.30 8.65
C HIS A 71 12.45 14.91 8.02
N GLY A 72 13.62 14.45 7.54
CA GLY A 72 13.77 13.14 6.93
C GLY A 72 13.56 13.14 5.41
N ASN A 73 13.70 11.96 4.82
CA ASN A 73 13.64 11.80 3.37
C ASN A 73 12.95 10.51 2.95
N VAL A 74 12.25 10.58 1.81
CA VAL A 74 11.65 9.43 1.13
C VAL A 74 12.46 9.11 -0.12
N PHE A 75 12.74 7.83 -0.35
CA PHE A 75 13.46 7.35 -1.52
C PHE A 75 12.68 6.26 -2.24
N VAL A 76 12.71 6.27 -3.56
CA VAL A 76 12.23 5.18 -4.42
C VAL A 76 13.38 4.70 -5.30
N GLU A 77 13.67 3.40 -5.26
CA GLU A 77 14.81 2.77 -5.98
C GLU A 77 16.13 3.55 -5.77
N GLY A 78 16.34 4.10 -4.55
CA GLY A 78 17.52 4.89 -4.18
C GLY A 78 17.47 6.36 -4.60
N THR A 79 16.48 6.78 -5.38
CA THR A 79 16.29 8.19 -5.76
C THR A 79 15.48 8.92 -4.68
N ARG A 80 16.01 10.04 -4.16
CA ARG A 80 15.29 10.90 -3.22
C ARG A 80 14.09 11.54 -3.89
N ILE A 81 12.90 11.32 -3.32
CA ILE A 81 11.63 11.84 -3.87
C ILE A 81 10.91 12.81 -2.94
N THR A 82 11.54 13.21 -1.84
CA THR A 82 10.93 14.02 -0.78
C THR A 82 10.22 15.28 -1.30
N ASP A 83 10.84 15.97 -2.25
CA ASP A 83 10.34 17.24 -2.77
C ASP A 83 9.42 17.11 -4.00
N PHE A 84 9.23 15.91 -4.53
CA PHE A 84 8.34 15.67 -5.66
C PHE A 84 6.88 15.69 -5.22
N ALA A 85 6.04 16.39 -5.99
CA ALA A 85 4.60 16.44 -5.78
C ALA A 85 3.93 15.10 -6.13
N ILE A 86 2.70 14.88 -5.64
CA ILE A 86 1.94 13.62 -5.83
C ILE A 86 1.86 13.18 -7.31
N HIS A 87 1.56 14.09 -8.24
CA HIS A 87 1.42 13.76 -9.66
C HIS A 87 2.76 13.33 -10.28
N GLU A 88 3.87 13.88 -9.82
CA GLU A 88 5.20 13.48 -10.25
C GLU A 88 5.57 12.10 -9.71
N ARG A 89 5.26 11.83 -8.43
CA ARG A 89 5.46 10.52 -7.81
C ARG A 89 4.64 9.44 -8.51
N ALA A 90 3.41 9.74 -8.87
CA ALA A 90 2.57 8.83 -9.64
C ALA A 90 3.13 8.57 -11.04
N LYS A 91 3.58 9.61 -11.76
CA LYS A 91 4.03 9.51 -13.16
C LYS A 91 5.46 8.99 -13.28
N LYS A 92 6.42 9.59 -12.53
CA LYS A 92 7.85 9.27 -12.67
C LYS A 92 8.24 8.01 -11.91
N PHE A 93 7.70 7.84 -10.70
CA PHE A 93 8.07 6.75 -9.79
C PHE A 93 7.03 5.63 -9.74
N ARG A 94 5.91 5.79 -10.47
CA ARG A 94 4.87 4.78 -10.60
C ARG A 94 4.32 4.33 -9.25
N ILE A 95 4.03 5.32 -8.38
CA ILE A 95 3.36 5.11 -7.10
C ILE A 95 1.85 5.22 -7.34
N GLY A 96 1.11 4.13 -7.11
CA GLY A 96 -0.34 4.09 -7.12
C GLY A 96 -0.90 4.27 -5.70
N TYR A 97 -2.13 4.75 -5.60
CA TYR A 97 -2.81 4.95 -4.32
C TYR A 97 -4.27 4.51 -4.37
N ILE A 98 -4.67 3.77 -3.35
CA ILE A 98 -6.06 3.41 -3.09
C ILE A 98 -6.43 4.00 -1.73
N PRO A 99 -7.28 5.05 -1.70
CA PRO A 99 -7.72 5.68 -0.47
C PRO A 99 -8.74 4.84 0.28
N GLN A 100 -8.95 5.14 1.56
CA GLN A 100 -9.92 4.51 2.44
C GLN A 100 -11.34 4.57 1.87
N ASN A 101 -11.73 5.76 1.39
CA ASN A 101 -13.04 5.95 0.79
C ASN A 101 -13.03 5.61 -0.70
N ASP A 102 -14.13 5.05 -1.19
CA ASP A 102 -14.29 4.75 -2.61
C ASP A 102 -14.16 6.01 -3.46
N SER A 103 -13.15 6.02 -4.33
CA SER A 103 -12.77 7.17 -5.15
C SER A 103 -13.25 7.08 -6.60
N VAL A 104 -14.31 6.28 -6.89
CA VAL A 104 -14.86 6.16 -8.25
C VAL A 104 -15.50 7.46 -8.73
N PHE A 105 -15.42 7.72 -10.02
CA PHE A 105 -16.19 8.77 -10.67
C PHE A 105 -17.64 8.31 -10.83
N LYS A 106 -18.50 8.68 -9.88
CA LYS A 106 -19.87 8.18 -9.74
C LYS A 106 -20.73 8.42 -11.01
N GLY A 107 -20.50 9.52 -11.71
CA GLY A 107 -21.18 9.91 -12.94
C GLY A 107 -20.62 9.25 -14.22
N LEU A 108 -19.66 8.33 -14.11
CA LEU A 108 -19.10 7.59 -15.23
C LEU A 108 -19.44 6.10 -15.13
N THR A 109 -19.49 5.43 -16.29
CA THR A 109 -19.61 3.96 -16.33
C THR A 109 -18.34 3.29 -15.77
N CYS A 110 -18.42 1.99 -15.52
CA CYS A 110 -17.27 1.18 -15.10
C CYS A 110 -16.10 1.33 -16.09
N GLU A 111 -16.34 1.18 -17.39
CA GLU A 111 -15.33 1.36 -18.43
C GLU A 111 -14.78 2.80 -18.48
N ASN A 112 -15.65 3.81 -18.41
CA ASN A 112 -15.22 5.21 -18.49
C ASN A 112 -14.42 5.65 -17.26
N ASN A 113 -14.60 5.01 -16.11
CA ASN A 113 -13.72 5.20 -14.95
C ASN A 113 -12.27 4.80 -15.24
N LEU A 114 -12.05 3.73 -15.98
CA LEU A 114 -10.71 3.29 -16.40
C LEU A 114 -10.18 4.16 -17.55
N LYS A 115 -11.01 4.44 -18.55
CA LYS A 115 -10.65 5.29 -19.71
C LYS A 115 -10.18 6.68 -19.26
N ALA A 116 -10.86 7.32 -18.34
CA ALA A 116 -10.49 8.65 -17.84
C ALA A 116 -9.06 8.69 -17.28
N ILE A 117 -8.62 7.62 -16.60
CA ILE A 117 -7.23 7.54 -16.13
C ILE A 117 -6.28 7.18 -17.27
N ALA A 118 -6.67 6.29 -18.17
CA ALA A 118 -5.85 5.89 -19.31
C ALA A 118 -5.52 7.09 -20.22
N GLU A 119 -6.50 7.95 -20.51
CA GLU A 119 -6.33 9.17 -21.32
C GLU A 119 -5.34 10.16 -20.71
N ILE A 120 -5.34 10.30 -19.36
CA ILE A 120 -4.42 11.20 -18.66
C ILE A 120 -2.99 10.63 -18.61
N THR A 121 -2.85 9.29 -18.53
CA THR A 121 -1.56 8.65 -18.21
C THR A 121 -0.87 8.03 -19.42
N ILE A 122 -1.61 7.65 -20.46
CA ILE A 122 -1.12 6.94 -21.63
C ILE A 122 -1.38 7.78 -22.88
N LYS A 123 -0.36 8.05 -23.69
CA LYS A 123 -0.49 8.85 -24.92
C LYS A 123 -1.06 8.08 -26.10
N ASP A 124 -0.79 6.78 -26.17
CA ASP A 124 -1.14 5.89 -27.27
C ASP A 124 -2.57 5.35 -27.07
N ARG A 125 -3.49 5.68 -27.98
CA ARG A 125 -4.90 5.27 -27.93
C ARG A 125 -5.08 3.75 -27.97
N ILE A 126 -4.27 3.03 -28.73
CA ILE A 126 -4.37 1.57 -28.82
C ILE A 126 -4.01 0.95 -27.46
N LYS A 127 -2.98 1.48 -26.81
CA LYS A 127 -2.59 1.05 -25.46
C LYS A 127 -3.63 1.43 -24.41
N GLN A 128 -4.29 2.60 -24.55
CA GLN A 128 -5.40 2.97 -23.66
C GLN A 128 -6.52 1.94 -23.71
N GLU A 129 -6.97 1.58 -24.91
CA GLU A 129 -8.02 0.58 -25.09
C GLU A 129 -7.60 -0.80 -24.61
N SER A 130 -6.38 -1.23 -24.94
CA SER A 130 -5.84 -2.53 -24.51
C SER A 130 -5.84 -2.68 -22.99
N ILE A 131 -5.28 -1.70 -22.24
CA ILE A 131 -5.22 -1.78 -20.78
C ILE A 131 -6.61 -1.73 -20.14
N VAL A 132 -7.55 -0.96 -20.70
CA VAL A 132 -8.92 -0.91 -20.21
C VAL A 132 -9.60 -2.28 -20.36
N GLN A 133 -9.49 -2.93 -21.54
CA GLN A 133 -10.05 -4.26 -21.77
C GLN A 133 -9.40 -5.32 -20.87
N GLU A 134 -8.07 -5.28 -20.73
CA GLU A 134 -7.32 -6.17 -19.86
C GLU A 134 -7.80 -6.07 -18.41
N LEU A 135 -7.91 -4.85 -17.86
CA LEU A 135 -8.33 -4.65 -16.47
C LEU A 135 -9.81 -5.01 -16.27
N LEU A 136 -10.70 -4.69 -17.21
CA LEU A 136 -12.10 -5.14 -17.12
C LEU A 136 -12.20 -6.67 -17.05
N SER A 137 -11.41 -7.37 -17.85
CA SER A 137 -11.37 -8.83 -17.88
C SER A 137 -10.76 -9.39 -16.60
N GLU A 138 -9.57 -8.90 -16.20
CA GLU A 138 -8.84 -9.39 -15.02
C GLU A 138 -9.65 -9.26 -13.73
N PHE A 139 -10.39 -8.16 -13.58
CA PHE A 139 -11.22 -7.91 -12.41
C PHE A 139 -12.65 -8.47 -12.53
N ASN A 140 -12.95 -9.19 -13.62
CA ASN A 140 -14.28 -9.71 -13.90
C ASN A 140 -15.36 -8.60 -13.88
N LEU A 141 -15.08 -7.48 -14.57
CA LEU A 141 -15.96 -6.32 -14.70
C LEU A 141 -16.48 -6.12 -16.13
N SER A 142 -16.11 -6.99 -17.09
CA SER A 142 -16.47 -6.84 -18.50
C SER A 142 -17.99 -6.79 -18.74
N HIS A 143 -18.75 -7.57 -17.98
CA HIS A 143 -20.22 -7.60 -18.06
C HIS A 143 -20.88 -6.33 -17.46
N LEU A 144 -20.13 -5.56 -16.67
CA LEU A 144 -20.57 -4.32 -16.02
C LEU A 144 -20.01 -3.06 -16.72
N ARG A 145 -19.34 -3.22 -17.89
CA ARG A 145 -18.63 -2.13 -18.56
C ARG A 145 -19.46 -0.86 -18.75
N ASN A 146 -20.74 -1.01 -19.09
CA ASN A 146 -21.67 0.07 -19.36
C ASN A 146 -22.49 0.48 -18.12
N VAL A 147 -22.31 -0.19 -16.97
CA VAL A 147 -23.02 0.12 -15.74
C VAL A 147 -22.37 1.34 -15.09
N MET A 148 -23.19 2.28 -14.62
CA MET A 148 -22.74 3.46 -13.89
C MET A 148 -22.09 3.05 -12.58
N ALA A 149 -20.96 3.67 -12.22
CA ALA A 149 -20.18 3.27 -11.05
C ALA A 149 -20.93 3.41 -9.70
N ASN A 150 -21.93 4.30 -9.63
CA ASN A 150 -22.80 4.43 -8.45
C ASN A 150 -23.77 3.24 -8.28
N ASN A 151 -24.05 2.48 -9.36
CA ASN A 151 -24.96 1.33 -9.34
C ASN A 151 -24.22 0.00 -9.11
N LEU A 152 -22.90 0.02 -8.97
CA LEU A 152 -22.11 -1.16 -8.64
C LEU A 152 -22.31 -1.56 -7.17
N SER A 153 -22.30 -2.86 -6.90
CA SER A 153 -22.20 -3.38 -5.53
C SER A 153 -20.89 -2.94 -4.84
N GLY A 154 -20.81 -3.03 -3.52
CA GLY A 154 -19.60 -2.65 -2.78
C GLY A 154 -18.35 -3.40 -3.25
N GLY A 155 -18.47 -4.72 -3.48
CA GLY A 155 -17.36 -5.54 -3.99
C GLY A 155 -16.93 -5.19 -5.41
N GLU A 156 -17.89 -4.96 -6.32
CA GLU A 156 -17.61 -4.54 -7.71
C GLU A 156 -16.97 -3.15 -7.75
N ARG A 157 -17.46 -2.23 -6.91
CA ARG A 157 -16.89 -0.89 -6.78
C ARG A 157 -15.46 -0.95 -6.25
N LYS A 158 -15.17 -1.81 -5.28
CA LYS A 158 -13.81 -2.00 -4.76
C LYS A 158 -12.88 -2.57 -5.83
N LYS A 159 -13.34 -3.54 -6.64
CA LYS A 159 -12.60 -4.03 -7.81
C LYS A 159 -12.29 -2.90 -8.80
N LEU A 160 -13.28 -2.04 -9.09
CA LEU A 160 -13.09 -0.91 -9.99
C LEU A 160 -12.07 0.10 -9.46
N VAL A 161 -12.11 0.41 -8.16
CA VAL A 161 -11.12 1.30 -7.50
C VAL A 161 -9.71 0.74 -7.66
N ILE A 162 -9.53 -0.57 -7.41
CA ILE A 162 -8.22 -1.22 -7.54
C ILE A 162 -7.79 -1.23 -9.02
N ALA A 163 -8.65 -1.68 -9.94
CA ALA A 163 -8.36 -1.70 -11.37
C ALA A 163 -7.93 -0.32 -11.88
N ARG A 164 -8.63 0.74 -11.45
CA ARG A 164 -8.30 2.12 -11.81
C ARG A 164 -6.90 2.55 -11.34
N ALA A 165 -6.50 2.15 -10.14
CA ALA A 165 -5.15 2.44 -9.63
C ALA A 165 -4.06 1.70 -10.43
N LEU A 166 -4.40 0.61 -11.12
CA LEU A 166 -3.48 -0.19 -11.92
C LEU A 166 -3.30 0.31 -13.37
N VAL A 167 -4.16 1.20 -13.86
CA VAL A 167 -4.08 1.73 -15.24
C VAL A 167 -2.69 2.28 -15.55
N ASN A 168 -2.05 2.97 -14.59
CA ASN A 168 -0.70 3.51 -14.75
C ASN A 168 0.41 2.49 -14.46
N ASN A 169 0.09 1.19 -14.38
CA ASN A 169 1.02 0.10 -14.11
C ASN A 169 2.01 0.43 -12.97
N PRO A 170 1.52 0.62 -11.73
CA PRO A 170 2.36 1.05 -10.60
C PRO A 170 3.40 0.00 -10.24
N LYS A 171 4.59 0.46 -9.77
CA LYS A 171 5.61 -0.39 -9.14
C LYS A 171 5.34 -0.57 -7.66
N ILE A 172 4.74 0.47 -7.06
CA ILE A 172 4.40 0.55 -5.64
C ILE A 172 2.94 0.94 -5.54
N LEU A 173 2.16 0.21 -4.77
CA LEU A 173 0.75 0.50 -4.50
C LEU A 173 0.55 0.71 -3.00
N LEU A 174 0.11 1.92 -2.63
CA LEU A 174 -0.28 2.25 -1.27
C LEU A 174 -1.78 2.03 -1.10
N MET A 175 -2.18 1.22 -0.13
CA MET A 175 -3.59 0.89 0.14
C MET A 175 -3.94 1.32 1.57
N ASP A 176 -4.78 2.34 1.70
CA ASP A 176 -5.23 2.88 2.97
C ASP A 176 -6.59 2.26 3.34
N GLU A 177 -6.58 1.38 4.34
CA GLU A 177 -7.75 0.67 4.86
C GLU A 177 -8.60 -0.05 3.79
N PRO A 178 -8.01 -0.92 2.95
CA PRO A 178 -8.74 -1.56 1.86
C PRO A 178 -9.85 -2.51 2.32
N TYR A 179 -9.84 -2.95 3.58
CA TYR A 179 -10.86 -3.83 4.17
C TYR A 179 -11.96 -3.08 4.92
N GLY A 180 -11.85 -1.75 5.03
CA GLY A 180 -12.82 -0.91 5.73
C GLY A 180 -14.22 -1.03 5.14
N ALA A 181 -15.23 -1.30 5.99
CA ALA A 181 -16.65 -1.44 5.62
C ALA A 181 -16.92 -2.49 4.50
N VAL A 182 -16.11 -3.55 4.45
CA VAL A 182 -16.19 -4.64 3.46
C VAL A 182 -16.61 -5.93 4.18
N ASP A 183 -17.53 -6.70 3.57
CA ASP A 183 -17.95 -8.00 4.09
C ASP A 183 -16.85 -9.06 3.95
N PRO A 184 -16.90 -10.17 4.74
CA PRO A 184 -15.84 -11.18 4.77
C PRO A 184 -15.53 -11.80 3.40
N ILE A 185 -16.52 -12.01 2.54
CA ILE A 185 -16.32 -12.61 1.20
C ILE A 185 -15.50 -11.67 0.33
N ASN A 186 -15.81 -10.38 0.38
CA ASN A 186 -15.08 -9.37 -0.36
C ASN A 186 -13.68 -9.09 0.22
N ILE A 187 -13.48 -9.27 1.53
CA ILE A 187 -12.12 -9.21 2.14
C ILE A 187 -11.22 -10.29 1.52
N ASP A 188 -11.69 -11.54 1.42
CA ASP A 188 -10.89 -12.61 0.81
C ASP A 188 -10.62 -12.38 -0.67
N MET A 189 -11.57 -11.79 -1.39
CA MET A 189 -11.37 -11.35 -2.77
C MET A 189 -10.25 -10.29 -2.86
N ILE A 190 -10.26 -9.28 -2.00
CA ILE A 190 -9.23 -8.23 -1.99
C ILE A 190 -7.86 -8.82 -1.64
N LYS A 191 -7.77 -9.73 -0.67
CA LYS A 191 -6.51 -10.44 -0.34
C LYS A 191 -5.94 -11.17 -1.55
N LYS A 192 -6.78 -11.91 -2.28
CA LYS A 192 -6.36 -12.62 -3.51
C LYS A 192 -5.84 -11.64 -4.58
N ILE A 193 -6.49 -10.50 -4.74
CA ILE A 193 -6.03 -9.45 -5.66
C ILE A 193 -4.65 -8.95 -5.23
N ILE A 194 -4.43 -8.61 -3.96
CA ILE A 194 -3.16 -8.11 -3.44
C ILE A 194 -2.03 -9.14 -3.65
N ILE A 195 -2.28 -10.42 -3.34
CA ILE A 195 -1.31 -11.49 -3.56
C ILE A 195 -0.98 -11.66 -5.06
N ASN A 196 -1.98 -11.54 -5.94
CA ASN A 196 -1.74 -11.59 -7.38
C ASN A 196 -0.91 -10.40 -7.88
N LEU A 197 -1.13 -9.19 -7.35
CA LEU A 197 -0.32 -8.02 -7.66
C LEU A 197 1.13 -8.22 -7.24
N GLN A 198 1.38 -8.78 -6.05
CA GLN A 198 2.72 -9.15 -5.60
C GLN A 198 3.39 -10.14 -6.57
N LYS A 199 2.68 -11.19 -7.01
CA LYS A 199 3.21 -12.16 -7.99
C LYS A 199 3.56 -11.50 -9.33
N LYS A 200 2.89 -10.43 -9.70
CA LYS A 200 3.21 -9.59 -10.87
C LYS A 200 4.38 -8.61 -10.61
N GLY A 201 4.97 -8.63 -9.41
CA GLY A 201 6.11 -7.79 -9.03
C GLY A 201 5.74 -6.40 -8.52
N VAL A 202 4.47 -6.13 -8.24
CA VAL A 202 4.03 -4.88 -7.59
C VAL A 202 4.32 -5.00 -6.09
N SER A 203 4.98 -3.97 -5.53
CA SER A 203 5.17 -3.87 -4.08
C SER A 203 3.97 -3.16 -3.47
N VAL A 204 3.45 -3.67 -2.36
CA VAL A 204 2.25 -3.14 -1.74
C VAL A 204 2.55 -2.67 -0.32
N LEU A 205 2.19 -1.44 0.02
CA LEU A 205 2.11 -0.95 1.39
C LEU A 205 0.64 -0.88 1.79
N ILE A 206 0.29 -1.60 2.84
CA ILE A 206 -1.09 -1.69 3.32
C ILE A 206 -1.18 -1.24 4.78
N THR A 207 -2.20 -0.46 5.10
CA THR A 207 -2.66 -0.23 6.47
C THR A 207 -4.13 -0.56 6.59
N ASP A 208 -4.53 -1.12 7.74
CA ASP A 208 -5.93 -1.42 8.03
C ASP A 208 -6.14 -1.53 9.54
N HIS A 209 -7.39 -1.38 9.98
CA HIS A 209 -7.78 -1.62 11.38
C HIS A 209 -7.84 -3.11 11.70
N SER A 210 -8.10 -3.96 10.71
CA SER A 210 -8.11 -5.40 10.86
C SER A 210 -6.69 -5.97 10.78
N ALA A 211 -5.98 -5.92 11.91
CA ALA A 211 -4.62 -6.46 12.02
C ALA A 211 -4.53 -7.92 11.55
N GLN A 212 -5.53 -8.74 11.88
CA GLN A 212 -5.59 -10.15 11.51
C GLN A 212 -5.60 -10.34 9.99
N ASN A 213 -6.42 -9.55 9.27
CA ASN A 213 -6.48 -9.61 7.81
C ASN A 213 -5.18 -9.16 7.16
N VAL A 214 -4.53 -8.12 7.68
CA VAL A 214 -3.24 -7.65 7.16
C VAL A 214 -2.15 -8.68 7.42
N LEU A 215 -2.00 -9.14 8.67
CA LEU A 215 -0.97 -10.10 9.06
C LEU A 215 -1.06 -11.44 8.33
N SER A 216 -2.26 -11.78 7.81
CA SER A 216 -2.44 -13.02 7.03
C SER A 216 -1.81 -12.99 5.64
N ILE A 217 -1.46 -11.81 5.09
CA ILE A 217 -0.95 -11.67 3.72
C ILE A 217 0.38 -10.93 3.59
N VAL A 218 0.85 -10.22 4.63
CA VAL A 218 2.09 -9.44 4.54
C VAL A 218 3.34 -10.31 4.74
N ASP A 219 4.42 -9.94 4.07
CA ASP A 219 5.75 -10.55 4.26
C ASP A 219 6.45 -9.98 5.49
N HIS A 220 6.34 -8.64 5.65
CA HIS A 220 6.85 -7.90 6.81
C HIS A 220 5.85 -6.83 7.23
N CYS A 221 5.96 -6.39 8.46
CA CYS A 221 5.18 -5.26 8.96
C CYS A 221 5.93 -4.46 10.02
N SER A 222 5.54 -3.19 10.15
CA SER A 222 5.93 -2.31 11.24
C SER A 222 4.72 -1.94 12.08
N ILE A 223 4.91 -1.88 13.40
CA ILE A 223 3.90 -1.35 14.31
C ILE A 223 4.30 0.08 14.68
N ILE A 224 3.43 1.03 14.35
CA ILE A 224 3.58 2.43 14.72
C ILE A 224 2.66 2.76 15.91
N SER A 225 3.18 3.43 16.94
CA SER A 225 2.40 3.94 18.07
C SER A 225 3.03 5.21 18.62
N GLY A 226 2.20 6.21 18.93
CA GLY A 226 2.68 7.50 19.41
C GLY A 226 3.63 8.23 18.46
N GLY A 227 3.54 7.93 17.15
CA GLY A 227 4.39 8.51 16.12
C GLY A 227 5.77 7.86 15.95
N GLU A 228 6.01 6.70 16.56
CA GLU A 228 7.28 5.97 16.49
C GLU A 228 7.06 4.52 16.01
N ILE A 229 8.03 3.96 15.29
CA ILE A 229 8.03 2.53 14.97
C ILE A 229 8.51 1.78 16.22
N ILE A 230 7.60 1.01 16.82
CA ILE A 230 7.87 0.27 18.05
C ILE A 230 8.59 -1.04 17.74
N THR A 231 8.20 -1.69 16.66
CA THR A 231 8.77 -2.96 16.22
C THR A 231 8.54 -3.14 14.73
N ASN A 232 9.43 -3.87 14.08
CA ASN A 232 9.29 -4.34 12.70
C ASN A 232 9.76 -5.79 12.59
N GLY A 233 9.26 -6.50 11.61
CA GLY A 233 9.65 -7.90 11.36
C GLY A 233 8.59 -8.67 10.61
N LYS A 234 8.74 -9.98 10.58
CA LYS A 234 7.74 -10.89 10.00
C LYS A 234 6.51 -11.00 10.90
N PRO A 235 5.31 -11.31 10.32
CA PRO A 235 4.08 -11.44 11.09
C PRO A 235 4.22 -12.29 12.36
N LYS A 236 4.88 -13.46 12.25
CA LYS A 236 5.11 -14.37 13.40
C LYS A 236 5.93 -13.72 14.52
N GLU A 237 6.92 -12.89 14.20
CA GLU A 237 7.76 -12.20 15.18
C GLU A 237 6.97 -11.07 15.85
N ILE A 238 6.22 -10.30 15.06
CA ILE A 238 5.42 -9.16 15.53
C ILE A 238 4.31 -9.60 16.48
N ILE A 239 3.62 -10.71 16.21
CA ILE A 239 2.52 -11.23 17.05
C ILE A 239 3.03 -11.60 18.46
N HIS A 240 4.26 -12.05 18.57
CA HIS A 240 4.88 -12.42 19.85
C HIS A 240 5.65 -11.27 20.52
N ASN A 241 5.75 -10.12 19.88
CA ASN A 241 6.44 -8.97 20.44
C ASN A 241 5.65 -8.38 21.62
N LYS A 242 6.29 -8.29 22.81
CA LYS A 242 5.65 -7.82 24.04
C LYS A 242 5.13 -6.38 23.93
N GLN A 243 5.87 -5.48 23.27
CA GLN A 243 5.44 -4.09 23.09
C GLN A 243 4.25 -3.98 22.12
N ALA A 244 4.27 -4.73 21.01
CA ALA A 244 3.18 -4.77 20.04
C ALA A 244 1.90 -5.32 20.70
N ARG A 245 2.00 -6.36 21.52
CA ARG A 245 0.85 -6.88 22.29
C ARG A 245 0.30 -5.84 23.26
N ARG A 246 1.16 -5.23 24.07
CA ARG A 246 0.74 -4.21 25.06
C ARG A 246 0.08 -2.99 24.42
N LEU A 247 0.59 -2.50 23.28
CA LEU A 247 0.22 -1.20 22.72
C LEU A 247 -0.77 -1.28 21.56
N TYR A 248 -0.97 -2.46 20.96
CA TYR A 248 -1.82 -2.58 19.79
C TYR A 248 -2.70 -3.83 19.74
N PHE A 249 -2.15 -5.05 19.90
CA PHE A 249 -2.92 -6.28 19.70
C PHE A 249 -3.79 -6.67 20.91
N GLY A 250 -3.36 -6.37 22.13
CA GLY A 250 -3.92 -6.96 23.36
C GLY A 250 -3.33 -8.35 23.66
N GLU A 251 -3.58 -8.84 24.88
CA GLU A 251 -2.96 -10.08 25.37
C GLU A 251 -3.48 -11.34 24.69
N HIS A 252 -4.75 -11.36 24.28
CA HIS A 252 -5.43 -12.52 23.69
C HIS A 252 -5.43 -12.56 22.16
N PHE A 253 -4.68 -11.67 21.50
CA PHE A 253 -4.64 -11.64 20.04
C PHE A 253 -4.01 -12.91 19.46
N SER A 254 -4.69 -13.54 18.52
CA SER A 254 -4.18 -14.65 17.70
C SER A 254 -4.50 -14.42 16.23
N VAL A 255 -3.65 -14.91 15.36
CA VAL A 255 -3.91 -15.03 13.91
C VAL A 255 -4.17 -16.50 13.68
N THR A 256 -5.44 -16.82 13.44
CA THR A 256 -5.89 -18.15 13.01
C THR A 256 -5.61 -18.36 11.53
#